data_33cd2304d8ada68beae5f5b7e35c1c78
#
_entry.id   33cd2304d8ada68beae5f5b7e35c1c78
#
_cell.length_a   1.000
_cell.length_b   1.000
_cell.length_c   1.000
_cell.angle_alpha   90.00
_cell.angle_beta   90.00
_cell.angle_gamma   90.00
#
_symmetry.space_group_name_H-M   'P 1'
#
loop_
_entity.id
_entity.type
_entity.pdbx_description
1 polymer ?
#
loop_
_entity_poly.entity_id
_entity_poly.type
_entity_poly.pdbx_seq_one_letter_code
_entity_poly.pdbx_strand_id
1 'polypeptide(L)'
;VTLSANERKLQLHDGEKWSDLYRFELTPAEWVDYEVANWYTSASPESFFTFSLIACIAREGGRAILFNERFTERDAQGQVSEERTLANGAELAQCLRERFGIDLGHGDAAQRIDADALYARMTSHSATQ
;
A
#
# COMPACT_ATOMS: atom_id res chain seq x y z
N VAL A 1 16.80 -15.64 -3.53
CA VAL A 1 17.22 -17.03 -3.84
C VAL A 1 17.18 -17.26 -5.34
N THR A 2 18.21 -17.90 -5.90
CA THR A 2 18.28 -18.30 -7.30
C THR A 2 17.56 -19.64 -7.48
N LEU A 3 16.60 -19.72 -8.40
CA LEU A 3 15.86 -20.95 -8.71
C LEU A 3 16.40 -21.60 -9.99
N SER A 4 16.75 -20.79 -11.00
CA SER A 4 17.37 -21.22 -12.25
C SER A 4 18.29 -20.14 -12.78
N ALA A 5 18.83 -20.30 -13.99
CA ALA A 5 19.67 -19.28 -14.62
C ALA A 5 18.96 -17.91 -14.71
N ASN A 6 17.66 -17.88 -15.01
CA ASN A 6 16.88 -16.67 -15.20
C ASN A 6 15.85 -16.40 -14.11
N GLU A 7 15.53 -17.37 -13.24
CA GLU A 7 14.48 -17.22 -12.24
C GLU A 7 15.06 -16.89 -10.87
N ARG A 8 14.46 -15.94 -10.20
CA ARG A 8 14.82 -15.48 -8.85
C ARG A 8 13.58 -15.48 -7.96
N LYS A 9 13.82 -15.59 -6.67
CA LYS A 9 12.80 -15.47 -5.64
C LYS A 9 13.25 -14.44 -4.62
N LEU A 10 12.38 -13.49 -4.30
CA LEU A 10 12.57 -12.61 -3.14
C LEU A 10 11.93 -13.27 -1.92
N GLN A 11 12.68 -13.28 -0.83
CA GLN A 11 12.24 -13.81 0.45
C GLN A 11 12.46 -12.75 1.54
N LEU A 12 11.60 -12.76 2.53
CA LEU A 12 11.74 -12.01 3.77
C LEU A 12 12.11 -12.96 4.91
N HIS A 13 13.08 -12.57 5.73
CA HIS A 13 13.40 -13.24 7.00
C HIS A 13 12.77 -12.44 8.14
N ASP A 14 11.89 -13.06 8.90
CA ASP A 14 11.18 -12.40 10.01
C ASP A 14 11.87 -12.53 11.38
N GLY A 15 13.10 -13.04 11.39
CA GLY A 15 13.88 -13.36 12.60
C GLY A 15 13.91 -14.86 12.93
N GLU A 16 12.91 -15.61 12.48
CA GLU A 16 12.79 -17.05 12.72
C GLU A 16 12.86 -17.88 11.44
N LYS A 17 12.15 -17.44 10.39
CA LYS A 17 12.02 -18.18 9.13
C LYS A 17 12.09 -17.28 7.90
N TRP A 18 12.39 -17.91 6.76
CA TRP A 18 12.28 -17.30 5.45
C TRP A 18 10.89 -17.52 4.86
N SER A 19 10.22 -16.44 4.49
CA SER A 19 8.91 -16.46 3.81
C SER A 19 9.04 -15.96 2.38
N ASP A 20 8.46 -16.70 1.42
CA ASP A 20 8.44 -16.32 0.02
C ASP A 20 7.53 -15.09 -0.18
N LEU A 21 8.07 -14.03 -0.81
CA LEU A 21 7.29 -12.86 -1.18
C LEU A 21 6.80 -12.98 -2.64
N TYR A 22 7.72 -13.10 -3.58
CA TYR A 22 7.40 -13.30 -5.00
C TYR A 22 8.56 -13.89 -5.79
N ARG A 23 8.25 -14.42 -6.96
CA ARG A 23 9.22 -14.87 -7.96
C ARG A 23 9.26 -13.90 -9.12
N PHE A 24 10.40 -13.78 -9.76
CA PHE A 24 10.59 -12.96 -10.95
C PHE A 24 11.66 -13.55 -11.84
N GLU A 25 11.57 -13.21 -13.12
CA GLU A 25 12.55 -13.59 -14.13
C GLU A 25 13.47 -12.42 -14.48
N LEU A 26 14.70 -12.74 -14.86
CA LEU A 26 15.68 -11.76 -15.35
C LEU A 26 15.59 -11.56 -16.87
N THR A 27 14.49 -11.99 -17.47
CA THR A 27 14.22 -11.78 -18.89
C THR A 27 13.89 -10.31 -19.13
N PRO A 28 14.51 -9.62 -20.09
CA PRO A 28 14.11 -8.26 -20.46
C PRO A 28 12.64 -8.23 -20.88
N ALA A 29 11.89 -7.26 -20.34
CA ALA A 29 10.53 -6.99 -20.76
C ALA A 29 10.52 -5.90 -21.84
N GLU A 30 9.62 -6.01 -22.81
CA GLU A 30 9.41 -4.99 -23.83
C GLU A 30 8.58 -3.83 -23.26
N TRP A 31 8.75 -2.64 -23.85
CA TRP A 31 8.03 -1.45 -23.34
C TRP A 31 6.51 -1.64 -23.34
N VAL A 32 5.97 -2.32 -24.36
CA VAL A 32 4.54 -2.60 -24.47
C VAL A 32 3.99 -3.43 -23.31
N ASP A 33 4.81 -4.31 -22.71
CA ASP A 33 4.39 -5.11 -21.54
C ASP A 33 4.15 -4.22 -20.32
N TYR A 34 4.99 -3.17 -20.16
CA TYR A 34 4.81 -2.18 -19.09
C TYR A 34 3.58 -1.32 -19.31
N GLU A 35 3.25 -0.95 -20.55
CA GLU A 35 2.04 -0.17 -20.87
C GLU A 35 0.77 -0.92 -20.46
N VAL A 36 0.68 -2.21 -20.80
CA VAL A 36 -0.46 -3.07 -20.44
C VAL A 36 -0.56 -3.24 -18.91
N ALA A 37 0.55 -3.54 -18.25
CA ALA A 37 0.60 -3.70 -16.80
C ALA A 37 0.25 -2.39 -16.08
N ASN A 38 0.76 -1.26 -16.55
CA ASN A 38 0.46 0.05 -16.01
C ASN A 38 -1.01 0.42 -16.19
N TRP A 39 -1.59 0.19 -17.38
CA TRP A 39 -3.01 0.40 -17.59
C TRP A 39 -3.86 -0.43 -16.61
N TYR A 40 -3.56 -1.72 -16.48
CA TYR A 40 -4.28 -2.58 -15.54
C TYR A 40 -4.21 -2.03 -14.12
N THR A 41 -3.00 -1.71 -13.67
CA THR A 41 -2.76 -1.24 -12.28
C THR A 41 -3.44 0.10 -12.00
N SER A 42 -3.40 1.04 -12.97
CA SER A 42 -3.82 2.43 -12.75
C SER A 42 -5.26 2.74 -13.17
N ALA A 43 -5.84 1.96 -14.08
CA ALA A 43 -7.11 2.32 -14.73
C ALA A 43 -8.14 1.19 -14.82
N SER A 44 -7.75 -0.10 -14.71
CA SER A 44 -8.73 -1.19 -14.75
C SER A 44 -9.67 -1.13 -13.55
N PRO A 45 -11.00 -1.23 -13.76
CA PRO A 45 -11.96 -1.26 -12.66
C PRO A 45 -11.83 -2.51 -11.77
N GLU A 46 -11.17 -3.56 -12.26
CA GLU A 46 -10.88 -4.78 -11.51
C GLU A 46 -9.59 -4.68 -10.70
N SER A 47 -8.80 -3.63 -10.95
CA SER A 47 -7.55 -3.44 -10.23
C SER A 47 -7.80 -2.94 -8.81
N PHE A 48 -7.31 -3.69 -7.86
CA PHE A 48 -7.28 -3.34 -6.45
C PHE A 48 -6.76 -1.91 -6.17
N PHE A 49 -5.79 -1.44 -6.94
CA PHE A 49 -5.22 -0.11 -6.78
C PHE A 49 -6.13 1.04 -7.22
N THR A 50 -7.22 0.77 -7.93
CA THR A 50 -8.15 1.82 -8.37
C THR A 50 -9.22 2.15 -7.33
N PHE A 51 -9.43 1.28 -6.33
CA PHE A 51 -10.45 1.46 -5.31
C PHE A 51 -9.95 1.35 -3.86
N SER A 52 -8.70 0.92 -3.65
CA SER A 52 -8.13 0.82 -2.30
C SER A 52 -7.09 1.91 -2.04
N LEU A 53 -7.09 2.41 -0.82
CA LEU A 53 -6.04 3.29 -0.30
C LEU A 53 -5.00 2.46 0.46
N ILE A 54 -3.75 2.55 0.02
CA ILE A 54 -2.63 1.90 0.70
C ILE A 54 -1.54 2.93 0.95
N ALA A 55 -1.12 3.05 2.19
CA ALA A 55 0.10 3.76 2.53
C ALA A 55 0.97 2.85 3.41
N CYS A 56 2.27 2.83 3.15
CA CYS A 56 3.22 2.05 3.93
C CYS A 56 4.50 2.86 4.10
N ILE A 57 5.00 2.92 5.32
CA ILE A 57 6.28 3.55 5.62
C ILE A 57 7.10 2.65 6.53
N ALA A 58 8.36 2.39 6.12
CA ALA A 58 9.35 1.75 6.96
C ALA A 58 10.01 2.79 7.85
N ARG A 59 10.26 2.44 9.10
CA ARG A 59 10.93 3.28 10.10
C ARG A 59 12.01 2.47 10.81
N GLU A 60 12.92 3.17 11.47
CA GLU A 60 13.80 2.52 12.43
C GLU A 60 12.95 1.90 13.54
N GLY A 61 13.05 0.58 13.70
CA GLY A 61 12.29 -0.17 14.68
C GLY A 61 10.92 -0.67 14.24
N GLY A 62 10.53 -0.56 12.94
CA GLY A 62 9.26 -1.13 12.50
C GLY A 62 8.69 -0.58 11.20
N ARG A 63 7.37 -0.67 11.06
CA ARG A 63 6.64 -0.14 9.90
C ARG A 63 5.22 0.26 10.27
N ALA A 64 4.72 1.32 9.65
CA ALA A 64 3.31 1.68 9.68
C ALA A 64 2.64 1.36 8.34
N ILE A 65 1.43 0.84 8.39
CA ILE A 65 0.63 0.44 7.23
C ILE A 65 -0.78 1.01 7.43
N LEU A 66 -1.29 1.69 6.41
CA LEU A 66 -2.70 2.04 6.29
C LEU A 66 -3.26 1.28 5.09
N PHE A 67 -4.30 0.52 5.32
CA PHE A 67 -5.07 -0.17 4.31
C PHE A 67 -6.53 0.22 4.45
N ASN A 68 -7.01 1.04 3.51
CA ASN A 68 -8.31 1.69 3.61
C ASN A 68 -8.46 2.40 4.98
N GLU A 69 -9.46 2.03 5.79
CA GLU A 69 -9.70 2.58 7.11
C GLU A 69 -8.86 1.93 8.24
N ARG A 70 -8.14 0.84 7.93
CA ARG A 70 -7.38 0.08 8.95
C ARG A 70 -5.94 0.54 9.03
N PHE A 71 -5.58 1.17 10.13
CA PHE A 71 -4.21 1.51 10.47
C PHE A 71 -3.59 0.43 11.35
N THR A 72 -2.36 0.02 11.02
CA THR A 72 -1.57 -0.96 11.78
C THR A 72 -0.13 -0.50 11.88
N GLU A 73 0.42 -0.49 13.08
CA GLU A 73 1.86 -0.30 13.32
C GLU A 73 2.46 -1.60 13.84
N ARG A 74 3.64 -1.95 13.32
CA ARG A 74 4.38 -3.14 13.73
C ARG A 74 5.79 -2.76 14.13
N ASP A 75 6.31 -3.44 15.14
CA ASP A 75 7.70 -3.30 15.60
C ASP A 75 8.70 -4.01 14.66
N ALA A 76 9.99 -3.97 15.04
CA ALA A 76 11.08 -4.61 14.29
C ALA A 76 10.96 -6.14 14.23
N GLN A 77 10.24 -6.76 15.17
CA GLN A 77 9.95 -8.18 15.23
C GLN A 77 8.68 -8.55 14.44
N GLY A 78 8.00 -7.54 13.85
CA GLY A 78 6.77 -7.74 13.09
C GLY A 78 5.52 -7.88 13.96
N GLN A 79 5.63 -7.73 15.29
CA GLN A 79 4.49 -7.76 16.20
C GLN A 79 3.67 -6.48 16.06
N VAL A 80 2.35 -6.60 16.19
CA VAL A 80 1.44 -5.45 16.15
C VAL A 80 1.61 -4.66 17.44
N SER A 81 2.05 -3.41 17.34
CA SER A 81 2.18 -2.46 18.46
C SER A 81 0.99 -1.52 18.56
N GLU A 82 0.35 -1.17 17.44
CA GLU A 82 -0.87 -0.37 17.39
C GLU A 82 -1.76 -0.89 16.24
N GLU A 83 -3.06 -0.98 16.50
CA GLU A 83 -4.08 -1.25 15.49
C GLU A 83 -5.35 -0.45 15.80
N ARG A 84 -5.87 0.25 14.78
CA ARG A 84 -7.13 0.99 14.90
C ARG A 84 -7.83 1.12 13.56
N THR A 85 -9.16 1.27 13.62
CA THR A 85 -9.99 1.58 12.46
C THR A 85 -10.35 3.07 12.50
N LEU A 86 -10.07 3.78 11.41
CA LEU A 86 -10.40 5.19 11.26
C LEU A 86 -11.90 5.33 10.98
N ALA A 87 -12.55 6.30 11.62
CA ALA A 87 -14.00 6.42 11.58
C ALA A 87 -14.53 7.41 10.53
N ASN A 88 -13.68 8.30 9.99
CA ASN A 88 -14.08 9.37 9.08
C ASN A 88 -12.87 9.98 8.33
N GLY A 89 -13.15 10.89 7.39
CA GLY A 89 -12.12 11.57 6.62
C GLY A 89 -11.18 12.44 7.44
N ALA A 90 -11.65 13.04 8.54
CA ALA A 90 -10.79 13.84 9.41
C ALA A 90 -9.72 12.99 10.11
N GLU A 91 -10.09 11.81 10.62
CA GLU A 91 -9.15 10.84 11.20
C GLU A 91 -8.20 10.29 10.14
N LEU A 92 -8.70 10.05 8.92
CA LEU A 92 -7.87 9.64 7.78
C LEU A 92 -6.81 10.70 7.45
N ALA A 93 -7.21 11.96 7.30
CA ALA A 93 -6.29 13.06 7.01
C ALA A 93 -5.25 13.25 8.12
N GLN A 94 -5.67 13.14 9.38
CA GLN A 94 -4.77 13.21 10.52
C GLN A 94 -3.77 12.04 10.51
N CYS A 95 -4.23 10.82 10.30
CA CYS A 95 -3.38 9.63 10.24
C CYS A 95 -2.34 9.74 9.11
N LEU A 96 -2.77 10.13 7.90
CA LEU A 96 -1.89 10.32 6.75
C LEU A 96 -0.81 11.37 7.05
N ARG A 97 -1.17 12.50 7.63
CA ARG A 97 -0.24 13.58 7.97
C ARG A 97 0.75 13.16 9.07
N GLU A 98 0.25 12.63 10.19
CA GLU A 98 1.07 12.35 11.36
C GLU A 98 1.92 11.09 11.23
N ARG A 99 1.36 10.05 10.59
CA ARG A 99 2.01 8.75 10.50
C ARG A 99 2.76 8.53 9.18
N PHE A 100 2.38 9.21 8.11
CA PHE A 100 2.97 8.99 6.77
C PHE A 100 3.59 10.25 6.18
N GLY A 101 3.38 11.43 6.79
CA GLY A 101 3.89 12.71 6.26
C GLY A 101 3.14 13.19 5.00
N ILE A 102 1.93 12.65 4.77
CA ILE A 102 1.10 12.98 3.60
C ILE A 102 0.05 14.00 4.00
N ASP A 103 0.13 15.21 3.45
CA ASP A 103 -0.84 16.28 3.68
C ASP A 103 -1.80 16.38 2.48
N LEU A 104 -3.06 15.99 2.67
CA LEU A 104 -4.11 16.05 1.64
C LEU A 104 -4.49 17.50 1.28
N GLY A 105 -4.24 18.45 2.16
CA GLY A 105 -4.50 19.87 1.95
C GLY A 105 -3.35 20.65 1.30
N HIS A 106 -2.21 19.99 1.02
CA HIS A 106 -1.05 20.64 0.42
C HIS A 106 -1.26 20.93 -1.07
N GLY A 107 -0.72 22.04 -1.56
CA GLY A 107 -0.79 22.45 -2.95
C GLY A 107 -1.90 23.48 -3.24
N ASP A 108 -2.10 23.78 -4.52
CA ASP A 108 -3.18 24.63 -4.97
C ASP A 108 -4.57 23.93 -4.91
N ALA A 109 -5.65 24.70 -5.16
CA ALA A 109 -7.01 24.18 -4.99
C ALA A 109 -7.32 22.95 -5.86
N ALA A 110 -6.65 22.78 -7.00
CA ALA A 110 -6.84 21.64 -7.90
C ALA A 110 -6.09 20.37 -7.43
N GLN A 111 -5.11 20.53 -6.56
CA GLN A 111 -4.28 19.44 -6.03
C GLN A 111 -4.76 18.94 -4.67
N ARG A 112 -5.64 19.68 -4.01
CA ARG A 112 -6.19 19.29 -2.71
C ARG A 112 -7.13 18.13 -2.84
N ILE A 113 -6.99 17.15 -1.96
CA ILE A 113 -7.85 15.98 -1.89
C ILE A 113 -8.82 16.15 -0.74
N ASP A 114 -10.11 16.05 -1.02
CA ASP A 114 -11.16 16.02 -0.01
C ASP A 114 -11.09 14.68 0.74
N ALA A 115 -10.76 14.77 2.03
CA ALA A 115 -10.56 13.61 2.88
C ALA A 115 -11.86 12.81 3.13
N ASP A 116 -13.02 13.48 3.20
CA ASP A 116 -14.30 12.80 3.38
C ASP A 116 -14.73 12.08 2.10
N ALA A 117 -14.53 12.70 0.93
CA ALA A 117 -14.77 12.04 -0.34
C ALA A 117 -13.84 10.83 -0.56
N LEU A 118 -12.56 10.96 -0.18
CA LEU A 118 -11.61 9.85 -0.23
C LEU A 118 -12.03 8.72 0.72
N TYR A 119 -12.41 9.04 1.94
CA TYR A 119 -12.88 8.08 2.95
C TYR A 119 -14.12 7.33 2.46
N ALA A 120 -15.13 8.06 1.96
CA ALA A 120 -16.35 7.46 1.44
C ALA A 120 -16.08 6.51 0.26
N ARG A 121 -15.17 6.90 -0.65
CA ARG A 121 -14.81 6.07 -1.81
C ARG A 121 -14.18 4.74 -1.40
N MET A 122 -13.22 4.75 -0.47
CA MET A 122 -12.53 3.52 -0.07
C MET A 122 -13.42 2.58 0.75
N THR A 123 -14.35 3.12 1.57
CA THR A 123 -15.25 2.30 2.40
C THR A 123 -16.43 1.72 1.60
N SER A 124 -16.85 2.38 0.51
CA SER A 124 -17.93 1.87 -0.33
C SER A 124 -17.63 0.51 -0.99
N HIS A 125 -16.36 0.21 -1.26
CA HIS A 125 -15.93 -1.07 -1.85
C HIS A 125 -15.67 -2.16 -0.80
N SER A 126 -15.38 -1.80 0.44
CA SER A 126 -15.19 -2.78 1.54
C SER A 126 -16.49 -3.50 1.93
N ALA A 127 -17.66 -2.93 1.61
CA ALA A 127 -18.96 -3.49 1.97
C ALA A 127 -19.50 -4.53 0.95
N THR A 128 -18.78 -4.79 -0.15
CA THR A 128 -19.26 -5.66 -1.26
C THR A 128 -18.48 -6.98 -1.37
N GLN A 129 -17.54 -7.27 -0.45
CA GLN A 129 -16.79 -8.54 -0.41
C GLN A 129 -17.21 -9.44 0.73
#